data_d0553f0a3197e2e547b5572b9044a32d
#
_entry.id   d0553f0a3197e2e547b5572b9044a32d
#
_cell.length_a   1.000
_cell.length_b   1.000
_cell.length_c   1.000
_cell.angle_alpha   90.00
_cell.angle_beta   90.00
_cell.angle_gamma   90.00
#
_symmetry.space_group_name_H-M   'P 1'
#
loop_
_entity.id
_entity.type
_entity.pdbx_description
1 polymer ?
#
loop_
_entity_poly.entity_id
_entity_poly.type
_entity_poly.pdbx_seq_one_letter_code
_entity_poly.pdbx_strand_id
1 'polypeptide(L)'
;MNNYQNFIATSRYARWLDNENRRETWEETVDRYLNYMENHLTKQHNSIKFDEVVFYELRDRLQNAIVNLDVMPSMRALMTSGKALDVCNVAGYNCSYLPVDSPRAFDEAMYILMCGTGVGFSVEREFVD
;
A
#
# COMPACT_ATOMS: atom_id res chain seq x y z
N MET A 1 14.07 13.62 -9.50
CA MET A 1 14.50 13.23 -8.12
C MET A 1 15.98 13.55 -7.93
N ASN A 2 16.38 13.99 -6.73
CA ASN A 2 17.80 14.11 -6.37
C ASN A 2 18.38 12.74 -5.96
N ASN A 3 19.71 12.64 -5.76
CA ASN A 3 20.38 11.37 -5.42
C ASN A 3 19.87 10.74 -4.13
N TYR A 4 19.54 11.54 -3.12
CA TYR A 4 19.01 11.05 -1.85
C TYR A 4 17.59 10.50 -2.01
N GLN A 5 16.72 11.21 -2.71
CA GLN A 5 15.36 10.75 -3.02
C GLN A 5 15.40 9.44 -3.83
N ASN A 6 16.29 9.35 -4.82
CA ASN A 6 16.47 8.13 -5.60
C ASN A 6 16.95 6.95 -4.74
N PHE A 7 17.89 7.18 -3.83
CA PHE A 7 18.35 6.16 -2.87
C PHE A 7 17.19 5.66 -1.99
N ILE A 8 16.36 6.56 -1.46
CA ILE A 8 15.21 6.18 -0.64
C ILE A 8 14.18 5.39 -1.47
N ALA A 9 13.84 5.87 -2.67
CA ALA A 9 12.91 5.18 -3.56
C ALA A 9 13.39 3.76 -3.86
N THR A 10 14.63 3.61 -4.28
CA THR A 10 15.21 2.31 -4.63
C THR A 10 15.33 1.37 -3.43
N SER A 11 15.76 1.89 -2.27
CA SER A 11 15.98 1.05 -1.08
C SER A 11 14.70 0.63 -0.37
N ARG A 12 13.64 1.46 -0.39
CA ARG A 12 12.42 1.27 0.40
C ARG A 12 11.24 0.76 -0.41
N TYR A 13 11.06 1.22 -1.65
CA TYR A 13 9.84 0.97 -2.43
C TYR A 13 10.05 0.05 -3.61
N ALA A 14 11.22 0.11 -4.26
CA ALA A 14 11.52 -0.66 -5.45
C ALA A 14 11.57 -2.17 -5.16
N ARG A 15 10.87 -2.97 -5.99
CA ARG A 15 10.94 -4.42 -5.96
C ARG A 15 12.11 -4.92 -6.78
N TRP A 16 12.56 -6.13 -6.46
CA TRP A 16 13.55 -6.83 -7.25
C TRP A 16 12.91 -7.46 -8.48
N LEU A 17 13.51 -7.24 -9.63
CA LEU A 17 13.12 -7.83 -10.91
C LEU A 17 14.08 -8.98 -11.23
N ASP A 18 13.64 -10.21 -11.01
CA ASP A 18 14.48 -11.41 -11.17
C ASP A 18 15.00 -11.59 -12.60
N ASN A 19 14.16 -11.25 -13.58
CA ASN A 19 14.52 -11.38 -15.00
C ASN A 19 15.60 -10.40 -15.45
N GLU A 20 15.75 -9.26 -14.78
CA GLU A 20 16.66 -8.18 -15.15
C GLU A 20 17.83 -8.05 -14.15
N ASN A 21 17.80 -8.81 -13.04
CA ASN A 21 18.79 -8.74 -11.95
C ASN A 21 19.01 -7.33 -11.42
N ARG A 22 17.94 -6.55 -11.30
CA ARG A 22 17.96 -5.19 -10.76
C ARG A 22 16.69 -4.88 -9.94
N ARG A 23 16.70 -3.75 -9.27
CA ARG A 23 15.48 -3.19 -8.68
C ARG A 23 14.71 -2.37 -9.70
N GLU A 24 13.41 -2.22 -9.46
CA GLU A 24 12.55 -1.28 -10.18
C GLU A 24 13.13 0.13 -10.16
N THR A 25 12.89 0.89 -11.23
CA THR A 25 13.02 2.35 -11.22
C THR A 25 11.86 2.99 -10.45
N TRP A 26 11.92 4.32 -10.25
CA TRP A 26 10.81 5.03 -9.62
C TRP A 26 9.54 4.96 -10.46
N GLU A 27 9.65 5.13 -11.76
CA GLU A 27 8.55 5.04 -12.71
C GLU A 27 7.91 3.64 -12.70
N GLU A 28 8.70 2.58 -12.69
CA GLU A 28 8.22 1.20 -12.60
C GLU A 28 7.53 0.91 -11.26
N THR A 29 8.03 1.50 -10.17
CA THR A 29 7.37 1.39 -8.84
C THR A 29 6.00 2.07 -8.85
N VAL A 30 5.88 3.26 -9.45
CA VAL A 30 4.63 3.99 -9.60
C VAL A 30 3.66 3.21 -10.49
N ASP A 31 4.15 2.68 -11.61
CA ASP A 31 3.35 1.86 -12.53
C ASP A 31 2.79 0.61 -11.85
N ARG A 32 3.60 -0.11 -11.08
CA ARG A 32 3.15 -1.26 -10.30
C ARG A 32 2.04 -0.90 -9.32
N TYR A 33 2.18 0.24 -8.64
CA TYR A 33 1.16 0.74 -7.71
C TYR A 33 -0.16 1.05 -8.44
N LEU A 34 -0.11 1.80 -9.53
CA LEU A 34 -1.30 2.17 -10.30
C LEU A 34 -1.97 0.95 -10.94
N ASN A 35 -1.18 0.03 -11.52
CA ASN A 35 -1.69 -1.23 -12.08
C ASN A 35 -2.39 -2.10 -11.00
N TYR A 36 -1.83 -2.15 -9.79
CA TYR A 36 -2.47 -2.86 -8.69
C TYR A 36 -3.81 -2.23 -8.33
N MET A 37 -3.88 -0.89 -8.18
CA MET A 37 -5.13 -0.19 -7.85
C MET A 37 -6.19 -0.35 -8.94
N GLU A 38 -5.81 -0.24 -10.20
CA GLU A 38 -6.67 -0.47 -11.35
C GLU A 38 -7.27 -1.89 -11.31
N ASN A 39 -6.43 -2.90 -11.19
CA ASN A 39 -6.87 -4.30 -11.12
C ASN A 39 -7.77 -4.56 -9.91
N HIS A 40 -7.47 -3.95 -8.76
CA HIS A 40 -8.27 -4.11 -7.55
C HIS A 40 -9.66 -3.49 -7.71
N LEU A 41 -9.75 -2.28 -8.24
CA LEU A 41 -11.01 -1.58 -8.48
C LEU A 41 -11.87 -2.29 -9.54
N THR A 42 -11.27 -2.75 -10.63
CA THR A 42 -12.01 -3.44 -11.70
C THR A 42 -12.52 -4.81 -11.25
N LYS A 43 -11.76 -5.55 -10.43
CA LYS A 43 -12.19 -6.85 -9.91
C LYS A 43 -13.32 -6.76 -8.88
N GLN A 44 -13.29 -5.75 -8.01
CA GLN A 44 -14.27 -5.60 -6.92
C GLN A 44 -15.59 -4.97 -7.38
N HIS A 45 -15.56 -4.20 -8.45
CA HIS A 45 -16.70 -3.40 -8.89
C HIS A 45 -17.17 -3.71 -10.31
N ASN A 46 -17.45 -4.98 -10.59
CA ASN A 46 -18.12 -5.38 -11.84
C ASN A 46 -19.44 -4.63 -12.12
N SER A 47 -19.98 -3.92 -11.13
CA SER A 47 -21.21 -3.10 -11.23
C SER A 47 -20.95 -1.63 -11.50
N ILE A 48 -19.72 -1.12 -11.31
CA ILE A 48 -19.40 0.27 -11.63
C ILE A 48 -18.84 0.28 -13.05
N LYS A 49 -19.65 0.75 -13.99
CA LYS A 49 -19.17 1.09 -15.32
C LYS A 49 -18.28 2.33 -15.19
N PHE A 50 -16.99 2.12 -15.07
CA PHE A 50 -16.03 3.21 -15.25
C PHE A 50 -16.09 3.63 -16.73
N ASP A 51 -16.20 4.93 -16.98
CA ASP A 51 -15.89 5.46 -18.29
C ASP A 51 -14.39 5.25 -18.53
N GLU A 52 -14.05 4.34 -19.45
CA GLU A 52 -12.67 3.96 -19.72
C GLU A 52 -11.80 5.17 -20.08
N VAL A 53 -12.35 6.12 -20.82
CA VAL A 53 -11.63 7.33 -21.25
C VAL A 53 -11.27 8.17 -20.02
N VAL A 54 -12.23 8.45 -19.14
CA VAL A 54 -12.01 9.22 -17.90
C VAL A 54 -11.03 8.50 -16.98
N PHE A 55 -11.08 7.17 -16.93
CA PHE A 55 -10.19 6.38 -16.12
C PHE A 55 -8.74 6.46 -16.60
N TYR A 56 -8.50 6.33 -17.91
CA TYR A 56 -7.17 6.45 -18.50
C TYR A 56 -6.59 7.86 -18.33
N GLU A 57 -7.38 8.90 -18.55
CA GLU A 57 -6.94 10.28 -18.31
C GLU A 57 -6.58 10.53 -16.84
N LEU A 58 -7.37 10.01 -15.91
CA LEU A 58 -7.08 10.10 -14.48
C LEU A 58 -5.79 9.37 -14.11
N ARG A 59 -5.60 8.17 -14.65
CA ARG A 59 -4.39 7.37 -14.44
C ARG A 59 -3.14 8.11 -14.89
N ASP A 60 -3.14 8.64 -16.11
CA ASP A 60 -2.00 9.39 -16.65
C ASP A 60 -1.69 10.63 -15.81
N ARG A 61 -2.70 11.36 -15.37
CA ARG A 61 -2.53 12.52 -14.48
C ARG A 61 -1.94 12.12 -13.14
N LEU A 62 -2.41 11.03 -12.54
CA LEU A 62 -1.88 10.51 -11.27
C LEU A 62 -0.45 10.02 -11.43
N GLN A 63 -0.16 9.28 -12.48
CA GLN A 63 1.19 8.81 -12.79
C GLN A 63 2.18 9.96 -12.89
N ASN A 64 1.85 10.97 -13.68
CA ASN A 64 2.69 12.16 -13.85
C ASN A 64 2.89 12.90 -12.53
N ALA A 65 1.82 13.11 -11.75
CA ALA A 65 1.91 13.80 -10.46
C ALA A 65 2.77 13.04 -9.44
N ILE A 66 2.67 11.70 -9.39
CA ILE A 66 3.48 10.89 -8.47
C ILE A 66 4.93 10.82 -8.94
N VAL A 67 5.18 10.61 -10.24
CA VAL A 67 6.54 10.55 -10.79
C VAL A 67 7.29 11.86 -10.55
N ASN A 68 6.61 13.00 -10.72
CA ASN A 68 7.17 14.33 -10.48
C ASN A 68 7.26 14.69 -8.99
N LEU A 69 6.73 13.88 -8.08
CA LEU A 69 6.66 14.13 -6.64
C LEU A 69 5.75 15.31 -6.25
N ASP A 70 4.78 15.67 -7.09
CA ASP A 70 3.76 16.67 -6.77
C ASP A 70 2.78 16.14 -5.73
N VAL A 71 2.51 14.82 -5.76
CA VAL A 71 1.75 14.08 -4.76
C VAL A 71 2.48 12.79 -4.40
N MET A 72 2.24 12.32 -3.17
CA MET A 72 2.83 11.08 -2.69
C MET A 72 1.72 10.18 -2.13
N PRO A 73 1.48 8.99 -2.69
CA PRO A 73 0.57 8.02 -2.09
C PRO A 73 1.16 7.46 -0.80
N SER A 74 0.36 6.66 -0.06
CA SER A 74 0.86 5.98 1.12
C SER A 74 2.13 5.20 0.80
N MET A 75 3.18 5.44 1.59
CA MET A 75 4.46 4.72 1.46
C MET A 75 4.27 3.21 1.60
N ARG A 76 3.37 2.79 2.48
CA ARG A 76 3.04 1.39 2.67
C ARG A 76 2.38 0.80 1.41
N ALA A 77 1.43 1.50 0.80
CA ALA A 77 0.79 1.07 -0.43
C ALA A 77 1.80 0.96 -1.59
N LEU A 78 2.69 1.95 -1.77
CA LEU A 78 3.78 1.87 -2.76
C LEU A 78 4.68 0.65 -2.54
N MET A 79 5.03 0.36 -1.29
CA MET A 79 5.91 -0.76 -0.95
C MET A 79 5.23 -2.12 -1.14
N THR A 80 3.94 -2.25 -0.81
CA THR A 80 3.24 -3.55 -0.70
C THR A 80 2.36 -3.88 -1.89
N SER A 81 2.04 -2.92 -2.78
CA SER A 81 1.20 -3.15 -3.97
C SER A 81 1.72 -4.32 -4.82
N GLY A 82 0.81 -5.19 -5.23
CA GLY A 82 1.08 -6.45 -5.90
C GLY A 82 0.94 -7.65 -4.94
N LYS A 83 1.79 -8.64 -5.06
CA LYS A 83 1.68 -9.94 -4.38
C LYS A 83 1.42 -9.86 -2.87
N ALA A 84 1.99 -8.88 -2.16
CA ALA A 84 1.80 -8.76 -0.71
C ALA A 84 0.34 -8.38 -0.38
N LEU A 85 -0.24 -7.43 -1.08
CA LEU A 85 -1.63 -7.04 -0.89
C LEU A 85 -2.63 -8.07 -1.45
N ASP A 86 -2.24 -8.83 -2.46
CA ASP A 86 -3.06 -9.95 -2.97
C ASP A 86 -3.21 -11.05 -1.91
N VAL A 87 -2.19 -11.26 -1.08
CA VAL A 87 -2.20 -12.25 0.02
C VAL A 87 -2.89 -11.69 1.26
N CYS A 88 -2.60 -10.44 1.63
CA CYS A 88 -3.11 -9.84 2.87
C CYS A 88 -3.26 -8.32 2.73
N ASN A 89 -4.50 -7.86 2.64
CA ASN A 89 -4.82 -6.43 2.52
C ASN A 89 -4.36 -5.60 3.73
N VAL A 90 -4.26 -6.22 4.92
CA VAL A 90 -3.79 -5.57 6.14
C VAL A 90 -2.38 -5.02 5.99
N ALA A 91 -1.55 -5.64 5.17
CA ALA A 91 -0.20 -5.16 4.86
C ALA A 91 -0.16 -3.76 4.21
N GLY A 92 -1.27 -3.29 3.65
CA GLY A 92 -1.39 -1.96 3.05
C GLY A 92 -1.62 -0.82 4.04
N TYR A 93 -1.94 -1.14 5.29
CA TYR A 93 -2.21 -0.13 6.33
C TYR A 93 -0.93 0.21 7.10
N ASN A 94 -0.74 1.49 7.39
CA ASN A 94 0.39 1.92 8.21
C ASN A 94 0.17 1.62 9.69
N CYS A 95 -1.03 1.95 10.18
CA CYS A 95 -1.39 1.85 11.61
C CYS A 95 -2.82 1.34 11.74
N SER A 96 -3.09 0.72 12.89
CA SER A 96 -4.40 0.27 13.34
C SER A 96 -4.57 0.58 14.82
N TYR A 97 -5.80 0.45 15.29
CA TYR A 97 -6.15 0.58 16.70
C TYR A 97 -6.96 -0.65 17.14
N LEU A 98 -6.73 -1.11 18.36
CA LEU A 98 -7.41 -2.24 18.95
C LEU A 98 -7.71 -1.96 20.43
N PRO A 99 -8.97 -2.03 20.91
CA PRO A 99 -9.27 -2.08 22.33
C PRO A 99 -8.88 -3.44 22.88
N VAL A 100 -8.31 -3.47 24.09
CA VAL A 100 -8.04 -4.72 24.81
C VAL A 100 -9.24 -5.00 25.72
N ASP A 101 -10.24 -5.68 25.15
CA ASP A 101 -11.50 -6.05 25.81
C ASP A 101 -11.54 -7.53 26.23
N SER A 102 -10.58 -8.30 25.75
CA SER A 102 -10.47 -9.73 26.02
C SER A 102 -9.03 -10.22 25.83
N PRO A 103 -8.64 -11.39 26.39
CA PRO A 103 -7.34 -11.98 26.12
C PRO A 103 -7.05 -12.22 24.64
N ARG A 104 -8.09 -12.42 23.81
CA ARG A 104 -7.97 -12.62 22.36
C ARG A 104 -7.44 -11.38 21.63
N ALA A 105 -7.62 -10.18 22.18
CA ALA A 105 -7.09 -8.96 21.60
C ALA A 105 -5.56 -9.00 21.42
N PHE A 106 -4.84 -9.75 22.27
CA PHE A 106 -3.38 -9.93 22.11
C PHE A 106 -3.03 -10.78 20.89
N ASP A 107 -3.81 -11.82 20.59
CA ASP A 107 -3.64 -12.65 19.39
C ASP A 107 -3.91 -11.82 18.13
N GLU A 108 -4.95 -11.00 18.15
CA GLU A 108 -5.31 -10.10 17.06
C GLU A 108 -4.24 -9.03 16.84
N ALA A 109 -3.73 -8.43 17.90
CA ALA A 109 -2.62 -7.48 17.83
C ALA A 109 -1.37 -8.12 17.22
N MET A 110 -1.03 -9.34 17.64
CA MET A 110 0.11 -10.08 17.10
C MET A 110 -0.09 -10.38 15.62
N TYR A 111 -1.26 -10.83 15.21
CA TYR A 111 -1.56 -11.08 13.80
C TYR A 111 -1.39 -9.83 12.94
N ILE A 112 -1.94 -8.69 13.37
CA ILE A 112 -1.83 -7.43 12.65
C ILE A 112 -0.37 -6.97 12.55
N LEU A 113 0.41 -7.11 13.64
CA LEU A 113 1.85 -6.81 13.63
C LEU A 113 2.61 -7.73 12.67
N MET A 114 2.29 -9.01 12.61
CA MET A 114 2.91 -9.97 11.67
C MET A 114 2.58 -9.62 10.21
N CYS A 115 1.42 -9.03 9.94
CA CYS A 115 1.08 -8.49 8.63
C CYS A 115 1.88 -7.20 8.28
N GLY A 116 2.62 -6.65 9.23
CA GLY A 116 3.47 -5.46 9.05
C GLY A 116 2.77 -4.13 9.37
N THR A 117 1.54 -4.14 9.89
CA THR A 117 0.81 -2.94 10.32
C THR A 117 1.15 -2.63 11.78
N GLY A 118 1.40 -1.37 12.10
CA GLY A 118 1.57 -0.92 13.48
C GLY A 118 0.25 -1.00 14.25
N VAL A 119 0.26 -1.46 15.50
CA VAL A 119 -0.92 -1.56 16.34
C VAL A 119 -0.79 -0.66 17.55
N GLY A 120 -1.69 0.33 17.66
CA GLY A 120 -1.97 1.02 18.89
C GLY A 120 -3.06 0.27 19.64
N PHE A 121 -2.93 0.13 20.95
CA PHE A 121 -3.96 -0.53 21.75
C PHE A 121 -4.33 0.31 22.99
N SER A 122 -5.58 0.19 23.43
CA SER A 122 -6.09 0.83 24.63
C SER A 122 -6.42 -0.22 25.68
N VAL A 123 -6.02 0.05 26.90
CA VAL A 123 -6.33 -0.73 28.11
C VAL A 123 -7.19 0.10 29.08
N GLU A 124 -8.00 1.00 28.54
CA GLU A 124 -8.89 1.84 29.34
C GLU A 124 -9.97 1.01 30.04
N ARG A 125 -10.41 1.50 31.20
CA ARG A 125 -11.38 0.75 32.04
C ARG A 125 -12.68 0.43 31.32
N GLU A 126 -13.13 1.29 30.41
CA GLU A 126 -14.34 1.07 29.62
C GLU A 126 -14.28 -0.19 28.71
N PHE A 127 -13.08 -0.77 28.50
CA PHE A 127 -12.89 -1.97 27.70
C PHE A 127 -12.53 -3.21 28.53
N VAL A 128 -12.24 -3.05 29.83
CA VAL A 128 -11.65 -4.12 30.68
C VAL A 128 -12.60 -4.58 31.80
N ASP A 129 -13.76 -3.95 31.96
CA ASP A 129 -14.76 -4.30 33.00
C ASP A 129 -15.57 -5.57 32.69
#